data_ac3635b45967831cc64026814d101a81
#
_entry.id   ac3635b45967831cc64026814d101a81
#
_cell.length_a   1.000
_cell.length_b   1.000
_cell.length_c   1.000
_cell.angle_alpha   90.00
_cell.angle_beta   90.00
_cell.angle_gamma   90.00
#
_symmetry.space_group_name_H-M   'P 1'
#
loop_
_entity.id
_entity.type
_entity.pdbx_description
1 polymer ?
#
loop_
_entity_poly.entity_id
_entity_poly.type
_entity_poly.pdbx_seq_one_letter_code
_entity_poly.pdbx_strand_id
1 'polypeptide(L)'
;YGILLIVFVVLLSILALLPDADVDHDAGYTASELSVGETVDGSVTSTSYVNPDGVITEAIDIGYATVCRMRDDSDRVVEEQYLDASGNPVARYGDYYGLSYEYDETSTAITYLDAEENPVERSDGYSTIVRTQVGSRASDDFYYDLNGQQVQCSGGYYGLHRGYNSDGQNTSLTFLDKDGHAVCASSGYAIKTYQRDGNGTVVGEQYFDTEGNPVRSSLGQYGELYQRNEQGYIDQITYLDAD
;
A
#
# COMPACT_ATOMS: atom_id res chain seq x y z
N TYR A 1 38.75 9.60 2.45
CA TYR A 1 37.46 9.10 1.98
C TYR A 1 37.73 7.81 1.23
N GLY A 2 37.51 6.66 1.86
CA GLY A 2 37.70 5.34 1.28
C GLY A 2 36.34 4.65 1.26
N ILE A 3 35.83 4.38 0.06
CA ILE A 3 34.66 3.53 -0.16
C ILE A 3 35.13 2.11 0.13
N LEU A 4 34.66 1.54 1.24
CA LEU A 4 34.87 0.13 1.56
C LEU A 4 33.75 -0.67 0.85
N LEU A 5 34.10 -1.27 -0.28
CA LEU A 5 33.25 -2.20 -1.00
C LEU A 5 33.22 -3.53 -0.23
N ILE A 6 32.21 -3.75 0.59
CA ILE A 6 31.98 -5.04 1.24
C ILE A 6 31.16 -5.91 0.30
N VAL A 7 31.84 -6.87 -0.34
CA VAL A 7 31.18 -7.93 -1.13
C VAL A 7 30.61 -8.95 -0.16
N PHE A 8 29.29 -8.96 0.02
CA PHE A 8 28.60 -10.01 0.74
C PHE A 8 28.33 -11.20 -0.18
N VAL A 9 28.75 -12.36 0.27
CA VAL A 9 28.49 -13.65 -0.36
C VAL A 9 26.98 -13.95 -0.22
N VAL A 10 26.27 -13.90 -1.35
CA VAL A 10 24.89 -14.33 -1.47
C VAL A 10 24.82 -15.84 -1.25
N LEU A 11 24.18 -16.32 -0.20
CA LEU A 11 23.75 -17.71 -0.10
C LEU A 11 22.57 -17.90 -1.07
N LEU A 12 22.89 -18.29 -2.30
CA LEU A 12 21.90 -18.76 -3.26
C LEU A 12 21.35 -20.11 -2.79
N SER A 13 20.12 -20.11 -2.27
CA SER A 13 19.30 -21.31 -2.28
C SER A 13 18.80 -21.51 -3.71
N ILE A 14 19.58 -22.25 -4.52
CA ILE A 14 19.16 -22.65 -5.87
C ILE A 14 18.07 -23.71 -5.71
N LEU A 15 16.81 -23.27 -5.73
CA LEU A 15 15.71 -24.15 -6.11
C LEU A 15 15.65 -24.11 -7.64
N ALA A 16 16.18 -25.17 -8.25
CA ALA A 16 16.12 -25.33 -9.71
C ALA A 16 14.65 -25.51 -10.12
N LEU A 17 14.00 -24.42 -10.50
CA LEU A 17 12.80 -24.45 -11.31
C LEU A 17 13.23 -24.70 -12.75
N LEU A 18 12.68 -25.76 -13.35
CA LEU A 18 12.76 -26.03 -14.78
C LEU A 18 12.28 -24.79 -15.54
N PRO A 19 12.89 -24.43 -16.67
CA PRO A 19 12.42 -23.31 -17.45
C PRO A 19 11.03 -23.63 -17.97
N ASP A 20 10.02 -22.92 -17.46
CA ASP A 20 8.72 -22.85 -18.11
C ASP A 20 8.91 -22.11 -19.44
N ALA A 21 8.42 -22.74 -20.49
CA ALA A 21 8.53 -22.22 -21.83
C ALA A 21 7.72 -20.93 -21.98
N ASP A 22 8.34 -19.91 -22.55
CA ASP A 22 7.72 -18.71 -23.13
C ASP A 22 6.87 -17.83 -22.17
N VAL A 23 7.50 -17.29 -21.13
CA VAL A 23 7.08 -16.00 -20.58
C VAL A 23 7.69 -14.91 -21.46
N ASP A 24 6.85 -14.08 -22.06
CA ASP A 24 7.28 -12.95 -22.88
C ASP A 24 7.94 -11.90 -21.97
N HIS A 25 9.27 -11.96 -21.84
CA HIS A 25 10.06 -11.06 -20.99
C HIS A 25 10.09 -9.60 -21.48
N ASP A 26 9.50 -9.30 -22.64
CA ASP A 26 9.31 -7.93 -23.12
C ASP A 26 8.27 -7.15 -22.27
N ALA A 27 7.46 -7.83 -21.46
CA ALA A 27 6.47 -7.19 -20.58
C ALA A 27 7.03 -6.72 -19.23
N GLY A 28 8.28 -7.08 -18.88
CA GLY A 28 8.87 -6.81 -17.56
C GLY A 28 8.54 -7.87 -16.52
N TYR A 29 9.10 -7.73 -15.32
CA TYR A 29 8.92 -8.65 -14.18
C TYR A 29 8.05 -8.02 -13.10
N THR A 30 7.18 -8.81 -12.47
CA THR A 30 6.54 -8.44 -11.20
C THR A 30 7.49 -8.69 -10.02
N ALA A 31 7.25 -8.05 -8.87
CA ALA A 31 8.09 -8.21 -7.68
C ALA A 31 8.17 -9.67 -7.20
N SER A 32 7.12 -10.47 -7.41
CA SER A 32 7.08 -11.89 -7.02
C SER A 32 7.93 -12.80 -7.91
N GLU A 33 8.30 -12.35 -9.11
CA GLU A 33 9.15 -13.09 -10.08
C GLU A 33 10.63 -12.77 -9.90
N LEU A 34 10.96 -11.75 -9.09
CA LEU A 34 12.30 -11.28 -8.85
C LEU A 34 12.85 -11.80 -7.52
N SER A 35 14.14 -12.05 -7.46
CA SER A 35 14.83 -12.27 -6.19
C SER A 35 15.10 -10.94 -5.50
N VAL A 36 15.30 -10.99 -4.17
CA VAL A 36 15.53 -9.80 -3.35
C VAL A 36 16.95 -9.82 -2.82
N GLY A 37 17.70 -8.74 -3.07
CA GLY A 37 18.99 -8.46 -2.46
C GLY A 37 18.88 -7.36 -1.42
N GLU A 38 19.57 -7.52 -0.29
CA GLU A 38 19.64 -6.50 0.76
C GLU A 38 21.06 -6.03 1.00
N THR A 39 21.22 -4.73 1.20
CA THR A 39 22.47 -4.12 1.67
C THR A 39 22.17 -3.18 2.83
N VAL A 40 23.09 -3.12 3.82
CA VAL A 40 22.96 -2.23 4.99
C VAL A 40 24.19 -1.35 5.06
N ASP A 41 23.99 -0.04 5.14
CA ASP A 41 25.02 0.96 5.34
C ASP A 41 24.60 1.92 6.48
N GLY A 42 25.14 1.70 7.66
CA GLY A 42 24.74 2.44 8.85
C GLY A 42 23.27 2.22 9.22
N SER A 43 22.48 3.30 9.23
CA SER A 43 21.04 3.28 9.49
C SER A 43 20.18 3.06 8.23
N VAL A 44 20.81 2.92 7.05
CA VAL A 44 20.10 2.75 5.78
C VAL A 44 20.13 1.28 5.34
N THR A 45 18.97 0.73 5.06
CA THR A 45 18.80 -0.58 4.44
C THR A 45 18.26 -0.37 3.03
N SER A 46 18.95 -0.90 2.02
CA SER A 46 18.51 -0.89 0.63
C SER A 46 18.06 -2.29 0.23
N THR A 47 16.83 -2.41 -0.23
CA THR A 47 16.24 -3.66 -0.74
C THR A 47 16.07 -3.54 -2.24
N SER A 48 16.79 -4.37 -3.02
CA SER A 48 16.79 -4.33 -4.50
C SER A 48 16.14 -5.59 -5.08
N TYR A 49 15.41 -5.43 -6.17
CA TYR A 49 14.84 -6.51 -6.96
C TYR A 49 15.80 -6.91 -8.08
N VAL A 50 16.05 -8.21 -8.20
CA VAL A 50 17.10 -8.76 -9.07
C VAL A 50 16.51 -9.84 -9.95
N ASN A 51 16.70 -9.73 -11.27
CA ASN A 51 16.23 -10.70 -12.24
C ASN A 51 17.10 -11.99 -12.24
N PRO A 52 16.72 -13.04 -12.98
CA PRO A 52 17.48 -14.31 -13.02
C PRO A 52 18.92 -14.17 -13.51
N ASP A 53 19.25 -13.11 -14.25
CA ASP A 53 20.61 -12.82 -14.73
C ASP A 53 21.47 -12.08 -13.68
N GLY A 54 20.93 -11.79 -12.50
CA GLY A 54 21.62 -11.07 -11.43
C GLY A 54 21.65 -9.55 -11.60
N VAL A 55 20.78 -8.98 -12.44
CA VAL A 55 20.71 -7.55 -12.71
C VAL A 55 19.58 -6.91 -11.92
N ILE A 56 19.86 -5.77 -11.26
CA ILE A 56 18.83 -4.97 -10.59
C ILE A 56 17.83 -4.50 -11.66
N THR A 57 16.54 -4.78 -11.41
CA THR A 57 15.48 -4.60 -12.41
C THR A 57 14.24 -4.01 -11.74
N GLU A 58 13.56 -3.11 -12.42
CA GLU A 58 12.30 -2.54 -11.95
C GLU A 58 11.21 -3.60 -11.94
N ALA A 59 10.49 -3.69 -10.81
CA ALA A 59 9.30 -4.52 -10.69
C ALA A 59 8.08 -3.72 -11.12
N ILE A 60 7.42 -4.16 -12.21
CA ILE A 60 6.36 -3.40 -12.89
C ILE A 60 5.10 -3.21 -12.05
N ASP A 61 4.81 -4.11 -11.13
CA ASP A 61 3.66 -4.05 -10.23
C ASP A 61 3.85 -3.12 -9.04
N ILE A 62 5.08 -2.70 -8.73
CA ILE A 62 5.40 -1.77 -7.63
C ILE A 62 6.07 -0.47 -8.10
N GLY A 63 6.58 -0.42 -9.34
CA GLY A 63 7.09 0.77 -10.02
C GLY A 63 8.46 1.26 -9.56
N TYR A 64 9.32 0.39 -9.01
CA TYR A 64 10.70 0.70 -8.65
C TYR A 64 11.59 -0.54 -8.65
N ALA A 65 12.93 -0.34 -8.71
CA ALA A 65 13.92 -1.41 -8.65
C ALA A 65 14.53 -1.57 -7.25
N THR A 66 14.67 -0.48 -6.50
CA THR A 66 15.25 -0.46 -5.15
C THR A 66 14.43 0.45 -4.25
N VAL A 67 14.24 0.04 -2.99
CA VAL A 67 13.77 0.90 -1.93
C VAL A 67 14.86 1.06 -0.87
N CYS A 68 15.22 2.30 -0.56
CA CYS A 68 16.12 2.66 0.53
C CYS A 68 15.29 3.06 1.74
N ARG A 69 15.58 2.50 2.92
CA ARG A 69 14.91 2.80 4.19
C ARG A 69 15.90 3.30 5.20
N MET A 70 15.71 4.52 5.67
CA MET A 70 16.44 5.07 6.81
C MET A 70 15.70 4.73 8.10
N ARG A 71 16.46 4.36 9.15
CA ARG A 71 15.91 4.00 10.46
C ARG A 71 16.44 4.92 11.56
N ASP A 72 15.61 5.16 12.56
CA ASP A 72 16.01 5.86 13.80
C ASP A 72 16.70 4.92 14.80
N ASP A 73 17.13 5.48 15.94
CA ASP A 73 17.80 4.73 17.03
C ASP A 73 16.89 3.64 17.67
N SER A 74 15.58 3.67 17.39
CA SER A 74 14.60 2.66 17.82
C SER A 74 14.29 1.63 16.75
N ASP A 75 15.08 1.59 15.67
CA ASP A 75 14.92 0.71 14.51
C ASP A 75 13.61 0.92 13.72
N ARG A 76 12.96 2.08 13.87
CA ARG A 76 11.77 2.44 13.11
C ARG A 76 12.17 3.11 11.80
N VAL A 77 11.50 2.78 10.70
CA VAL A 77 11.70 3.46 9.41
C VAL A 77 11.21 4.90 9.53
N VAL A 78 12.10 5.86 9.30
CA VAL A 78 11.77 7.30 9.31
C VAL A 78 11.70 7.89 7.91
N GLU A 79 12.29 7.20 6.91
CA GLU A 79 12.24 7.62 5.52
C GLU A 79 12.32 6.42 4.57
N GLU A 80 11.61 6.50 3.45
CA GLU A 80 11.74 5.60 2.32
C GLU A 80 11.99 6.41 1.05
N GLN A 81 12.91 5.95 0.19
CA GLN A 81 13.13 6.50 -1.14
C GLN A 81 13.08 5.37 -2.17
N TYR A 82 12.46 5.63 -3.33
CA TYR A 82 12.33 4.66 -4.41
C TYR A 82 13.28 5.01 -5.56
N LEU A 83 14.02 4.00 -6.03
CA LEU A 83 15.03 4.16 -7.07
C LEU A 83 14.74 3.25 -8.27
N ASP A 84 15.07 3.74 -9.46
CA ASP A 84 15.11 2.94 -10.70
C ASP A 84 16.28 1.94 -10.71
N ALA A 85 16.41 1.15 -11.76
CA ALA A 85 17.49 0.19 -11.92
C ALA A 85 18.89 0.84 -12.08
N SER A 86 18.96 2.12 -12.37
CA SER A 86 20.20 2.91 -12.46
C SER A 86 20.57 3.62 -11.15
N GLY A 87 19.69 3.52 -10.13
CA GLY A 87 19.87 4.17 -8.83
C GLY A 87 19.41 5.63 -8.78
N ASN A 88 18.66 6.11 -9.75
CA ASN A 88 18.06 7.45 -9.69
C ASN A 88 16.69 7.39 -9.01
N PRO A 89 16.26 8.48 -8.33
CA PRO A 89 14.91 8.56 -7.79
C PRO A 89 13.85 8.32 -8.88
N VAL A 90 12.84 7.48 -8.56
CA VAL A 90 11.73 7.17 -9.45
C VAL A 90 10.40 7.36 -8.74
N ALA A 91 9.43 7.94 -9.47
CA ALA A 91 8.09 8.14 -8.91
C ALA A 91 7.33 6.82 -8.84
N ARG A 92 7.00 6.38 -7.63
CA ARG A 92 6.13 5.22 -7.42
C ARG A 92 4.74 5.52 -7.96
N TYR A 93 4.27 4.69 -8.91
CA TYR A 93 3.00 4.89 -9.63
C TYR A 93 2.86 6.28 -10.31
N GLY A 94 3.99 6.95 -10.59
CA GLY A 94 4.00 8.28 -11.20
C GLY A 94 3.55 9.41 -10.28
N ASP A 95 3.52 9.20 -8.96
CA ASP A 95 2.88 10.12 -8.01
C ASP A 95 3.86 10.70 -6.96
N TYR A 96 4.72 9.89 -6.34
CA TYR A 96 5.65 10.32 -5.31
C TYR A 96 6.95 9.48 -5.33
N TYR A 97 8.05 10.04 -4.82
CA TYR A 97 9.39 9.45 -4.90
C TYR A 97 9.86 8.83 -3.58
N GLY A 98 9.21 9.19 -2.48
CA GLY A 98 9.55 8.70 -1.16
C GLY A 98 8.45 8.97 -0.14
N LEU A 99 8.71 8.53 1.09
CA LEU A 99 7.85 8.75 2.26
C LEU A 99 8.72 9.16 3.44
N SER A 100 8.26 10.09 4.27
CA SER A 100 8.80 10.30 5.60
C SER A 100 7.78 9.92 6.66
N TYR A 101 8.28 9.49 7.84
CA TYR A 101 7.46 9.02 8.95
C TYR A 101 7.83 9.76 10.22
N GLU A 102 6.85 10.38 10.85
CA GLU A 102 6.97 10.97 12.18
C GLU A 102 6.07 10.18 13.14
N TYR A 103 6.65 9.71 14.25
CA TYR A 103 5.98 8.85 15.21
C TYR A 103 5.65 9.60 16.50
N ASP A 104 4.39 9.54 16.91
CA ASP A 104 3.94 9.94 18.23
C ASP A 104 3.49 8.69 19.03
N GLU A 105 3.02 8.85 20.28
CA GLU A 105 2.64 7.73 21.16
C GLU A 105 1.54 6.85 20.56
N THR A 106 0.59 7.44 19.84
CA THR A 106 -0.60 6.75 19.30
C THR A 106 -0.82 6.96 17.81
N SER A 107 0.04 7.75 17.16
CA SER A 107 -0.12 8.08 15.76
C SER A 107 1.20 8.08 15.00
N THR A 108 1.09 8.00 13.68
CA THR A 108 2.20 8.14 12.74
C THR A 108 1.76 9.10 11.65
N ALA A 109 2.50 10.20 11.45
CA ALA A 109 2.35 11.02 10.26
C ALA A 109 3.22 10.42 9.15
N ILE A 110 2.62 10.24 7.96
CA ILE A 110 3.24 9.68 6.76
C ILE A 110 3.14 10.75 5.70
N THR A 111 4.27 11.38 5.34
CA THR A 111 4.32 12.47 4.36
C THR A 111 4.92 11.96 3.05
N TYR A 112 4.29 12.29 1.93
CA TYR A 112 4.76 11.97 0.60
C TYR A 112 5.82 12.97 0.14
N LEU A 113 6.87 12.47 -0.52
CA LEU A 113 8.04 13.26 -0.91
C LEU A 113 8.23 13.28 -2.43
N ASP A 114 8.73 14.41 -2.95
CA ASP A 114 9.22 14.54 -4.31
C ASP A 114 10.64 13.96 -4.48
N ALA A 115 11.25 14.12 -5.66
CA ALA A 115 12.58 13.60 -5.96
C ALA A 115 13.71 14.30 -5.16
N GLU A 116 13.47 15.50 -4.67
CA GLU A 116 14.37 16.32 -3.84
C GLU A 116 14.06 16.20 -2.34
N GLU A 117 13.25 15.19 -1.96
CA GLU A 117 12.86 14.90 -0.57
C GLU A 117 12.01 16.01 0.10
N ASN A 118 11.37 16.89 -0.67
CA ASN A 118 10.41 17.85 -0.14
C ASN A 118 9.01 17.26 -0.11
N PRO A 119 8.16 17.67 0.86
CA PRO A 119 6.75 17.28 0.88
C PRO A 119 6.04 17.64 -0.43
N VAL A 120 5.28 16.70 -0.99
CA VAL A 120 4.53 16.87 -2.24
C VAL A 120 3.07 16.47 -2.05
N GLU A 121 2.15 17.18 -2.72
CA GLU A 121 0.76 16.81 -2.79
C GLU A 121 0.57 15.69 -3.83
N ARG A 122 -0.09 14.62 -3.43
CA ARG A 122 -0.49 13.52 -4.30
C ARG A 122 -1.62 13.90 -5.25
N SER A 123 -1.78 13.12 -6.30
CA SER A 123 -2.92 13.21 -7.23
C SER A 123 -4.28 13.07 -6.53
N ASP A 124 -4.34 12.45 -5.36
CA ASP A 124 -5.53 12.34 -4.51
C ASP A 124 -5.86 13.61 -3.71
N GLY A 125 -5.00 14.66 -3.75
CA GLY A 125 -5.24 15.98 -3.17
C GLY A 125 -4.80 16.12 -1.71
N TYR A 126 -3.85 15.32 -1.22
CA TYR A 126 -3.24 15.46 0.10
C TYR A 126 -1.74 15.14 0.06
N SER A 127 -0.99 15.65 1.03
CA SER A 127 0.45 15.43 1.17
C SER A 127 0.81 14.52 2.35
N THR A 128 -0.02 14.47 3.39
CA THR A 128 0.26 13.74 4.62
C THR A 128 -0.97 12.94 5.06
N ILE A 129 -0.72 11.73 5.54
CA ILE A 129 -1.69 10.91 6.27
C ILE A 129 -1.27 10.90 7.74
N VAL A 130 -2.17 11.31 8.64
CA VAL A 130 -2.01 11.05 10.06
C VAL A 130 -2.81 9.79 10.41
N ARG A 131 -2.08 8.74 10.73
CA ARG A 131 -2.61 7.42 11.05
C ARG A 131 -2.59 7.19 12.54
N THR A 132 -3.76 6.93 13.14
CA THR A 132 -3.86 6.46 14.52
C THR A 132 -3.81 4.94 14.58
N GLN A 133 -3.43 4.40 15.75
CA GLN A 133 -3.31 2.97 15.95
C GLN A 133 -4.01 2.55 17.25
N VAL A 134 -4.64 1.36 17.22
CA VAL A 134 -5.13 0.66 18.40
C VAL A 134 -4.35 -0.65 18.53
N GLY A 135 -3.44 -0.69 19.50
CA GLY A 135 -2.42 -1.74 19.57
C GLY A 135 -1.47 -1.63 18.37
N SER A 136 -1.31 -2.70 17.60
CA SER A 136 -0.47 -2.75 16.39
C SER A 136 -1.25 -2.48 15.08
N ARG A 137 -2.54 -2.09 15.16
CA ARG A 137 -3.41 -1.96 13.98
C ARG A 137 -3.76 -0.52 13.73
N ALA A 138 -3.68 -0.10 12.45
CA ALA A 138 -4.20 1.19 12.01
C ALA A 138 -5.71 1.26 12.27
N SER A 139 -6.16 2.30 12.96
CA SER A 139 -7.58 2.55 13.25
C SER A 139 -8.14 3.59 12.29
N ASP A 140 -7.60 4.81 12.35
CA ASP A 140 -8.06 5.92 11.54
C ASP A 140 -6.91 6.49 10.72
N ASP A 141 -7.22 6.96 9.52
CA ASP A 141 -6.34 7.81 8.72
C ASP A 141 -7.08 9.13 8.48
N PHE A 142 -6.39 10.27 8.66
CA PHE A 142 -6.85 11.58 8.24
C PHE A 142 -5.86 12.24 7.31
N TYR A 143 -6.34 13.03 6.35
CA TYR A 143 -5.56 13.60 5.26
C TYR A 143 -5.30 15.09 5.47
N TYR A 144 -4.08 15.51 5.16
CA TYR A 144 -3.62 16.89 5.35
C TYR A 144 -2.92 17.40 4.10
N ASP A 145 -3.07 18.69 3.83
CA ASP A 145 -2.37 19.39 2.76
C ASP A 145 -0.93 19.76 3.16
N LEU A 146 -0.20 20.43 2.25
CA LEU A 146 1.18 20.91 2.49
C LEU A 146 1.28 21.96 3.60
N ASN A 147 0.18 22.59 4.03
CA ASN A 147 0.14 23.55 5.11
C ASN A 147 -0.24 22.91 6.46
N GLY A 148 -0.42 21.60 6.49
CA GLY A 148 -0.87 20.87 7.66
C GLY A 148 -2.34 21.08 8.00
N GLN A 149 -3.17 21.53 7.04
CA GLN A 149 -4.61 21.67 7.21
C GLN A 149 -5.29 20.38 6.74
N GLN A 150 -6.27 19.93 7.51
CA GLN A 150 -7.06 18.77 7.13
C GLN A 150 -7.82 19.03 5.82
N VAL A 151 -7.68 18.14 4.85
CA VAL A 151 -8.18 18.31 3.49
C VAL A 151 -9.06 17.12 3.06
N GLN A 152 -10.04 17.42 2.21
CA GLN A 152 -10.84 16.42 1.55
C GLN A 152 -10.07 15.82 0.36
N CYS A 153 -9.89 14.49 0.33
CA CYS A 153 -9.27 13.83 -0.81
C CYS A 153 -10.22 13.79 -2.03
N SER A 154 -9.69 13.40 -3.18
CA SER A 154 -10.46 13.26 -4.45
C SER A 154 -11.65 12.30 -4.32
N GLY A 155 -11.62 11.37 -3.36
CA GLY A 155 -12.71 10.47 -3.03
C GLY A 155 -13.88 11.12 -2.29
N GLY A 156 -13.79 12.40 -1.89
CA GLY A 156 -14.86 13.16 -1.25
C GLY A 156 -14.96 12.96 0.27
N TYR A 157 -13.88 12.52 0.94
CA TYR A 157 -13.82 12.32 2.39
C TYR A 157 -12.50 12.85 2.96
N TYR A 158 -12.43 13.07 4.28
CA TYR A 158 -11.28 13.63 4.99
C TYR A 158 -10.43 12.57 5.68
N GLY A 159 -10.96 11.38 5.81
CA GLY A 159 -10.28 10.26 6.45
C GLY A 159 -11.08 8.97 6.33
N LEU A 160 -10.55 7.92 6.92
CA LEU A 160 -11.21 6.62 6.97
C LEU A 160 -10.97 5.92 8.30
N HIS A 161 -11.95 5.12 8.74
CA HIS A 161 -11.88 4.26 9.90
C HIS A 161 -11.92 2.79 9.49
N ARG A 162 -11.12 1.96 10.16
CA ARG A 162 -11.07 0.50 9.95
C ARG A 162 -11.62 -0.23 11.17
N GLY A 163 -12.67 -1.04 10.95
CA GLY A 163 -13.18 -1.97 11.95
C GLY A 163 -12.46 -3.32 11.86
N TYR A 164 -12.27 -3.99 13.02
CA TYR A 164 -11.61 -5.29 13.10
C TYR A 164 -12.40 -6.27 13.96
N ASN A 165 -12.35 -7.58 13.64
CA ASN A 165 -12.84 -8.64 14.49
C ASN A 165 -11.81 -9.03 15.57
N SER A 166 -12.17 -9.98 16.44
CA SER A 166 -11.29 -10.49 17.49
C SER A 166 -9.99 -11.12 16.98
N ASP A 167 -10.01 -11.66 15.76
CA ASP A 167 -8.85 -12.29 15.12
C ASP A 167 -7.93 -11.24 14.46
N GLY A 168 -8.33 -9.96 14.48
CA GLY A 168 -7.60 -8.85 13.93
C GLY A 168 -7.73 -8.69 12.42
N GLN A 169 -8.72 -9.31 11.82
CA GLN A 169 -9.03 -9.15 10.42
C GLN A 169 -9.92 -7.90 10.24
N ASN A 170 -9.60 -7.09 9.23
CA ASN A 170 -10.42 -5.93 8.88
C ASN A 170 -11.81 -6.40 8.44
N THR A 171 -12.86 -5.87 9.07
CA THR A 171 -14.26 -6.20 8.80
C THR A 171 -15.04 -5.07 8.17
N SER A 172 -14.55 -3.84 8.28
CA SER A 172 -15.22 -2.67 7.69
C SER A 172 -14.26 -1.53 7.41
N LEU A 173 -14.67 -0.69 6.47
CA LEU A 173 -14.08 0.59 6.17
C LEU A 173 -15.19 1.64 6.18
N THR A 174 -15.01 2.73 6.94
CA THR A 174 -15.93 3.85 7.00
C THR A 174 -15.21 5.10 6.51
N PHE A 175 -15.80 5.84 5.57
CA PHE A 175 -15.31 7.14 5.15
C PHE A 175 -15.75 8.22 6.14
N LEU A 176 -14.84 9.12 6.47
CA LEU A 176 -15.03 10.12 7.52
C LEU A 176 -15.02 11.54 6.95
N ASP A 177 -15.90 12.37 7.51
CA ASP A 177 -15.81 13.83 7.36
C ASP A 177 -14.66 14.39 8.23
N LYS A 178 -14.46 15.72 8.21
CA LYS A 178 -13.41 16.41 8.98
C LYS A 178 -13.58 16.28 10.50
N ASP A 179 -14.79 16.00 10.98
CA ASP A 179 -15.11 15.89 12.40
C ASP A 179 -15.13 14.40 12.87
N GLY A 180 -14.80 13.46 11.96
CA GLY A 180 -14.73 12.04 12.25
C GLY A 180 -16.06 11.30 12.17
N HIS A 181 -17.11 11.89 11.61
CA HIS A 181 -18.38 11.24 11.38
C HIS A 181 -18.40 10.56 10.01
N ALA A 182 -19.21 9.49 9.89
CA ALA A 182 -19.39 8.81 8.60
C ALA A 182 -19.95 9.77 7.55
N VAL A 183 -19.35 9.73 6.35
CA VAL A 183 -19.75 10.54 5.19
C VAL A 183 -19.84 9.68 3.93
N CYS A 184 -20.79 9.99 3.06
CA CYS A 184 -20.88 9.34 1.76
C CYS A 184 -19.76 9.82 0.85
N ALA A 185 -18.92 8.90 0.38
CA ALA A 185 -17.84 9.17 -0.55
C ALA A 185 -18.35 9.28 -2.00
N SER A 186 -17.49 9.68 -2.94
CA SER A 186 -17.78 9.70 -4.39
C SER A 186 -18.15 8.31 -4.94
N SER A 187 -17.76 7.25 -4.25
CA SER A 187 -18.15 5.87 -4.54
C SER A 187 -19.63 5.56 -4.28
N GLY A 188 -20.40 6.49 -3.67
CA GLY A 188 -21.83 6.38 -3.43
C GLY A 188 -22.22 5.73 -2.10
N TYR A 189 -21.30 5.38 -1.24
CA TYR A 189 -21.54 4.79 0.08
C TYR A 189 -20.64 5.42 1.16
N ALA A 190 -21.03 5.25 2.41
CA ALA A 190 -20.26 5.71 3.57
C ALA A 190 -19.47 4.58 4.23
N ILE A 191 -20.03 3.37 4.23
CA ILE A 191 -19.45 2.21 4.91
C ILE A 191 -19.38 1.05 3.92
N LYS A 192 -18.24 0.36 3.94
CA LYS A 192 -18.03 -0.92 3.27
C LYS A 192 -17.75 -1.98 4.32
N THR A 193 -18.41 -3.14 4.25
CA THR A 193 -18.12 -4.30 5.09
C THR A 193 -17.56 -5.44 4.26
N TYR A 194 -16.74 -6.29 4.89
CA TYR A 194 -16.12 -7.43 4.23
C TYR A 194 -16.68 -8.75 4.76
N GLN A 195 -17.13 -9.61 3.84
CA GLN A 195 -17.46 -11.01 4.14
C GLN A 195 -16.21 -11.86 3.99
N ARG A 196 -16.02 -12.81 4.92
CA ARG A 196 -14.89 -13.73 4.89
C ARG A 196 -15.36 -15.17 5.00
N ASP A 197 -14.62 -16.08 4.36
CA ASP A 197 -14.78 -17.51 4.53
C ASP A 197 -14.15 -18.00 5.84
N GLY A 198 -14.24 -19.32 6.11
CA GLY A 198 -13.68 -19.94 7.31
C GLY A 198 -12.14 -19.88 7.40
N ASN A 199 -11.45 -19.53 6.33
CA ASN A 199 -10.00 -19.35 6.27
C ASN A 199 -9.60 -17.86 6.44
N GLY A 200 -10.58 -16.96 6.56
CA GLY A 200 -10.35 -15.53 6.68
C GLY A 200 -10.17 -14.79 5.34
N THR A 201 -10.32 -15.48 4.21
CA THR A 201 -10.25 -14.85 2.88
C THR A 201 -11.50 -14.01 2.63
N VAL A 202 -11.32 -12.80 2.08
CA VAL A 202 -12.46 -11.97 1.67
C VAL A 202 -13.16 -12.61 0.47
N VAL A 203 -14.44 -12.94 0.65
CA VAL A 203 -15.31 -13.55 -0.36
C VAL A 203 -16.44 -12.62 -0.80
N GLY A 204 -16.51 -11.42 -0.25
CA GLY A 204 -17.48 -10.42 -0.69
C GLY A 204 -17.39 -9.14 0.11
N GLU A 205 -18.13 -8.13 -0.38
CA GLU A 205 -18.29 -6.83 0.29
C GLU A 205 -19.70 -6.30 0.10
N GLN A 206 -20.15 -5.46 1.02
CA GLN A 206 -21.44 -4.78 0.99
C GLN A 206 -21.29 -3.31 1.34
N TYR A 207 -22.21 -2.48 0.80
CA TYR A 207 -22.17 -1.04 0.89
C TYR A 207 -23.36 -0.49 1.67
N PHE A 208 -23.08 0.51 2.53
CA PHE A 208 -24.07 1.10 3.41
C PHE A 208 -23.95 2.62 3.41
N ASP A 209 -25.07 3.29 3.70
CA ASP A 209 -25.12 4.73 3.96
C ASP A 209 -24.55 5.08 5.36
N THR A 210 -24.65 6.34 5.75
CA THR A 210 -24.18 6.83 7.06
C THR A 210 -24.98 6.30 8.25
N GLU A 211 -26.21 5.82 8.02
CA GLU A 211 -27.11 5.26 9.02
C GLU A 211 -27.03 3.72 9.10
N GLY A 212 -26.23 3.11 8.21
CA GLY A 212 -26.07 1.66 8.14
C GLY A 212 -27.15 0.95 7.33
N ASN A 213 -27.92 1.66 6.50
CA ASN A 213 -28.84 1.02 5.57
C ASN A 213 -28.09 0.62 4.29
N PRO A 214 -28.40 -0.52 3.67
CA PRO A 214 -27.83 -0.91 2.38
C PRO A 214 -28.05 0.17 1.32
N VAL A 215 -27.00 0.51 0.57
CA VAL A 215 -27.05 1.54 -0.47
C VAL A 215 -26.30 1.08 -1.72
N ARG A 216 -26.72 1.60 -2.88
CA ARG A 216 -26.00 1.37 -4.13
C ARG A 216 -24.72 2.18 -4.19
N SER A 217 -23.65 1.55 -4.65
CA SER A 217 -22.45 2.25 -5.06
C SER A 217 -22.72 3.13 -6.30
N SER A 218 -21.76 3.99 -6.65
CA SER A 218 -21.80 4.77 -7.90
C SER A 218 -21.85 3.89 -9.16
N LEU A 219 -21.49 2.60 -9.07
CA LEU A 219 -21.58 1.62 -10.14
C LEU A 219 -22.93 0.88 -10.16
N GLY A 220 -23.80 1.11 -9.17
CA GLY A 220 -25.18 0.64 -9.13
C GLY A 220 -25.46 -0.65 -8.35
N GLN A 221 -24.44 -1.33 -7.81
CA GLN A 221 -24.60 -2.54 -6.99
C GLN A 221 -24.60 -2.22 -5.49
N TYR A 222 -25.20 -3.08 -4.67
CA TYR A 222 -25.22 -3.02 -3.22
C TYR A 222 -24.05 -3.75 -2.57
N GLY A 223 -23.29 -4.53 -3.34
CA GLY A 223 -22.13 -5.28 -2.92
C GLY A 223 -21.69 -6.25 -3.99
N GLU A 224 -20.69 -7.04 -3.67
CA GLU A 224 -20.05 -8.00 -4.54
C GLU A 224 -19.75 -9.31 -3.80
N LEU A 225 -19.88 -10.46 -4.50
CA LEU A 225 -19.38 -11.75 -4.04
C LEU A 225 -18.30 -12.23 -4.99
N TYR A 226 -17.24 -12.79 -4.45
CA TYR A 226 -16.07 -13.26 -5.18
C TYR A 226 -15.98 -14.76 -5.17
N GLN A 227 -15.88 -15.39 -6.35
CA GLN A 227 -15.40 -16.76 -6.50
C GLN A 227 -13.91 -16.71 -6.88
N ARG A 228 -13.16 -17.68 -6.38
CA ARG A 228 -11.72 -17.79 -6.67
C ARG A 228 -11.42 -19.15 -7.28
N ASN A 229 -10.47 -19.16 -8.21
CA ASN A 229 -9.92 -20.40 -8.76
C ASN A 229 -8.98 -21.10 -7.76
N GLU A 230 -8.45 -22.26 -8.14
CA GLU A 230 -7.53 -23.06 -7.33
C GLU A 230 -6.21 -22.32 -6.98
N GLN A 231 -5.81 -21.33 -7.77
CA GLN A 231 -4.64 -20.48 -7.54
C GLN A 231 -4.95 -19.29 -6.61
N GLY A 232 -6.22 -19.11 -6.19
CA GLY A 232 -6.66 -18.02 -5.32
C GLY A 232 -7.02 -16.71 -6.02
N TYR A 233 -6.93 -16.65 -7.35
CA TYR A 233 -7.36 -15.47 -8.12
C TYR A 233 -8.89 -15.41 -8.24
N ILE A 234 -9.45 -14.19 -8.21
CA ILE A 234 -10.88 -13.97 -8.47
C ILE A 234 -11.16 -14.30 -9.96
N ASP A 235 -11.99 -15.29 -10.21
CA ASP A 235 -12.40 -15.70 -11.54
C ASP A 235 -13.87 -15.35 -11.86
N GLN A 236 -14.68 -15.05 -10.81
CA GLN A 236 -16.05 -14.58 -10.98
C GLN A 236 -16.41 -13.55 -9.91
N ILE A 237 -17.13 -12.50 -10.33
CA ILE A 237 -17.75 -11.49 -9.45
C ILE A 237 -19.27 -11.55 -9.68
N THR A 238 -20.04 -11.69 -8.59
CA THR A 238 -21.48 -11.58 -8.59
C THR A 238 -21.88 -10.29 -7.88
N TYR A 239 -22.61 -9.43 -8.58
CA TYR A 239 -23.13 -8.18 -8.02
C TYR A 239 -24.40 -8.43 -7.21
N LEU A 240 -24.50 -7.79 -6.04
CA LEU A 240 -25.65 -7.92 -5.15
C LEU A 240 -26.68 -6.82 -5.41
N ASP A 241 -27.95 -7.21 -5.35
CA ASP A 241 -29.10 -6.30 -5.25
C ASP A 241 -29.47 -6.06 -3.76
N ALA A 242 -30.53 -5.25 -3.53
CA ALA A 242 -30.96 -4.84 -2.20
C ALA A 242 -31.59 -5.95 -1.33
N ASP A 243 -31.94 -7.10 -1.93
CA ASP A 243 -32.71 -8.18 -1.31
C ASP A 243 -31.81 -9.25 -0.66
#